data_614ff69802afa53c9af3ca707b3e43af
#
_entry.id   614ff69802afa53c9af3ca707b3e43af
#
_cell.length_a   1.000
_cell.length_b   1.000
_cell.length_c   1.000
_cell.angle_alpha   90.00
_cell.angle_beta   90.00
_cell.angle_gamma   90.00
#
_symmetry.space_group_name_H-M   'P 1'
#
loop_
_entity.id
_entity.type
_entity.pdbx_description
1 polymer ?
#
loop_
_entity_poly.entity_id
_entity_poly.type
_entity_poly.pdbx_seq_one_letter_code
_entity_poly.pdbx_strand_id
1 'polypeptide(L)'
;VARGMGRPCVSGSGEINIDYESKEFKVGDLTVKEGEIITIDGGTGRVMKGLVPTVKPDISGYFSTIMKWADEFRKLKIRTNAETPKDTKIARNFGAEGIGLCRTEHMFFDDERILSVRQMILSRHLDDRKIALDKLLPHQKNDFKEIFKIMKGLPVTVRLLDPPLHEFLPKTDKDMEEVARSLNLGVKEIKSRVAELHELNPMLGHRGCRLGISFPEIYEMQCRAIFTALIECKKEKIQSIIPEIMIPLVSTEDELGIMRKLVNRVADKLQKEHKIKINYFVGTMIELPR
;
A
#
# COMPACT_ATOMS: atom_id res chain seq x y z
N VAL A 1 -5.91 -5.66 -9.65
CA VAL A 1 -4.51 -5.76 -9.16
C VAL A 1 -3.57 -5.82 -10.35
N ALA A 2 -3.55 -6.89 -11.17
CA ALA A 2 -2.60 -7.09 -12.27
C ALA A 2 -2.57 -5.92 -13.27
N ARG A 3 -3.74 -5.38 -13.64
CA ARG A 3 -3.84 -4.23 -14.54
C ARG A 3 -3.19 -2.97 -13.95
N GLY A 4 -3.38 -2.73 -12.67
CA GLY A 4 -2.72 -1.62 -11.96
C GLY A 4 -1.20 -1.79 -11.88
N MET A 5 -0.71 -3.03 -11.91
CA MET A 5 0.72 -3.36 -11.98
C MET A 5 1.28 -3.34 -13.41
N GLY A 6 0.46 -3.00 -14.41
CA GLY A 6 0.86 -3.03 -15.82
C GLY A 6 1.15 -4.44 -16.35
N ARG A 7 0.56 -5.46 -15.73
CA ARG A 7 0.70 -6.86 -16.14
C ARG A 7 -0.53 -7.34 -16.89
N PRO A 8 -0.36 -8.07 -18.00
CA PRO A 8 -1.49 -8.73 -18.65
C PRO A 8 -2.15 -9.70 -17.70
N CYS A 9 -3.48 -9.81 -17.78
CA CYS A 9 -4.26 -10.69 -16.91
C CYS A 9 -5.47 -11.21 -17.67
N VAL A 10 -5.70 -12.50 -17.56
CA VAL A 10 -6.93 -13.15 -18.00
C VAL A 10 -7.62 -13.71 -16.75
N SER A 11 -8.87 -13.33 -16.53
CA SER A 11 -9.69 -13.76 -15.41
C SER A 11 -10.87 -14.60 -15.92
N GLY A 12 -11.48 -15.38 -15.03
CA GLY A 12 -12.63 -16.24 -15.40
C GLY A 12 -12.25 -17.48 -16.20
N SER A 13 -10.99 -17.91 -16.17
CA SER A 13 -10.48 -19.07 -16.89
C SER A 13 -10.85 -20.38 -16.17
N GLY A 14 -12.14 -20.63 -15.98
CA GLY A 14 -12.64 -21.81 -15.24
C GLY A 14 -12.37 -23.15 -15.93
N GLU A 15 -11.96 -23.14 -17.21
CA GLU A 15 -11.59 -24.33 -17.95
C GLU A 15 -10.16 -24.83 -17.65
N ILE A 16 -9.35 -23.98 -17.00
CA ILE A 16 -7.98 -24.34 -16.62
C ILE A 16 -8.00 -25.20 -15.37
N ASN A 17 -7.50 -26.41 -15.49
CA ASN A 17 -7.39 -27.38 -14.40
C ASN A 17 -5.91 -27.50 -13.99
N ILE A 18 -5.56 -27.00 -12.80
CA ILE A 18 -4.16 -26.97 -12.33
C ILE A 18 -3.91 -28.15 -11.41
N ASP A 19 -2.90 -28.95 -11.75
CA ASP A 19 -2.35 -30.00 -10.91
C ASP A 19 -1.02 -29.53 -10.31
N TYR A 20 -1.04 -29.26 -9.01
CA TYR A 20 0.14 -28.77 -8.28
C TYR A 20 1.17 -29.87 -8.00
N GLU A 21 0.76 -31.14 -7.97
CA GLU A 21 1.66 -32.28 -7.72
C GLU A 21 2.48 -32.59 -8.97
N SER A 22 1.80 -32.69 -10.12
CA SER A 22 2.46 -32.94 -11.42
C SER A 22 3.03 -31.66 -12.05
N LYS A 23 2.76 -30.49 -11.44
CA LYS A 23 3.20 -29.16 -11.90
C LYS A 23 2.82 -28.90 -13.37
N GLU A 24 1.57 -29.15 -13.68
CA GLU A 24 1.00 -28.90 -15.01
C GLU A 24 -0.42 -28.35 -14.92
N PHE A 25 -0.90 -27.76 -16.00
CA PHE A 25 -2.32 -27.45 -16.14
C PHE A 25 -2.87 -28.01 -17.44
N LYS A 26 -4.16 -28.33 -17.43
CA LYS A 26 -4.89 -28.91 -18.58
C LYS A 26 -6.07 -28.02 -18.97
N VAL A 27 -6.28 -27.91 -20.28
CA VAL A 27 -7.48 -27.31 -20.88
C VAL A 27 -7.91 -28.19 -22.03
N GLY A 28 -8.99 -28.93 -21.87
CA GLY A 28 -9.36 -29.99 -22.82
C GLY A 28 -8.23 -31.01 -22.97
N ASP A 29 -7.80 -31.26 -24.20
CA ASP A 29 -6.69 -32.18 -24.51
C ASP A 29 -5.30 -31.54 -24.42
N LEU A 30 -5.23 -30.23 -24.15
CA LEU A 30 -3.96 -29.50 -24.07
C LEU A 30 -3.37 -29.57 -22.66
N THR A 31 -2.14 -30.04 -22.55
CA THR A 31 -1.35 -30.04 -21.32
C THR A 31 -0.19 -29.03 -21.45
N VAL A 32 0.01 -28.24 -20.43
CA VAL A 32 1.14 -27.30 -20.31
C VAL A 32 1.86 -27.57 -19.00
N LYS A 33 3.16 -27.83 -19.06
CA LYS A 33 4.00 -28.15 -17.89
C LYS A 33 4.70 -26.93 -17.34
N GLU A 34 5.14 -27.02 -16.08
CA GLU A 34 5.99 -25.98 -15.46
C GLU A 34 7.22 -25.71 -16.33
N GLY A 35 7.51 -24.42 -16.54
CA GLY A 35 8.61 -23.96 -17.40
C GLY A 35 8.29 -23.81 -18.88
N GLU A 36 7.15 -24.31 -19.36
CA GLU A 36 6.70 -24.01 -20.74
C GLU A 36 6.21 -22.57 -20.86
N ILE A 37 6.52 -21.95 -22.00
CA ILE A 37 6.14 -20.56 -22.26
C ILE A 37 4.69 -20.50 -22.69
N ILE A 38 3.94 -19.58 -22.06
CA ILE A 38 2.60 -19.18 -22.50
C ILE A 38 2.57 -17.67 -22.75
N THR A 39 1.76 -17.25 -23.69
CA THR A 39 1.48 -15.84 -23.95
C THR A 39 0.06 -15.51 -23.56
N ILE A 40 -0.13 -14.42 -22.82
CA ILE A 40 -1.44 -13.98 -22.31
C ILE A 40 -1.83 -12.68 -23.01
N ASP A 41 -3.02 -12.65 -23.61
CA ASP A 41 -3.65 -11.45 -24.15
C ASP A 41 -4.83 -11.04 -23.25
N GLY A 42 -4.59 -10.06 -22.38
CA GLY A 42 -5.62 -9.53 -21.47
C GLY A 42 -6.70 -8.70 -22.17
N GLY A 43 -6.48 -8.29 -23.42
CA GLY A 43 -7.47 -7.53 -24.21
C GLY A 43 -8.56 -8.44 -24.79
N THR A 44 -8.17 -9.61 -25.31
CA THR A 44 -9.10 -10.58 -25.90
C THR A 44 -9.45 -11.74 -24.96
N GLY A 45 -8.77 -11.86 -23.81
CA GLY A 45 -8.94 -12.98 -22.88
C GLY A 45 -8.30 -14.29 -23.34
N ARG A 46 -7.38 -14.25 -24.28
CA ARG A 46 -6.73 -15.44 -24.83
C ARG A 46 -5.48 -15.82 -24.05
N VAL A 47 -5.32 -17.12 -23.85
CA VAL A 47 -4.09 -17.75 -23.39
C VAL A 47 -3.57 -18.64 -24.49
N MET A 48 -2.34 -18.42 -24.95
CA MET A 48 -1.74 -19.12 -26.08
C MET A 48 -0.51 -19.90 -25.64
N LYS A 49 -0.33 -21.12 -26.08
CA LYS A 49 0.88 -21.91 -25.84
C LYS A 49 2.02 -21.36 -26.72
N GLY A 50 3.17 -21.15 -26.14
CA GLY A 50 4.36 -20.64 -26.79
C GLY A 50 4.52 -19.13 -26.75
N LEU A 51 5.60 -18.65 -27.36
CA LEU A 51 5.96 -17.23 -27.43
C LEU A 51 5.30 -16.58 -28.64
N VAL A 52 4.43 -15.61 -28.40
CA VAL A 52 3.85 -14.75 -29.43
C VAL A 52 4.51 -13.37 -29.32
N PRO A 53 4.93 -12.77 -30.44
CA PRO A 53 5.46 -11.41 -30.46
C PRO A 53 4.48 -10.43 -29.83
N THR A 54 4.92 -9.65 -28.83
CA THR A 54 4.10 -8.66 -28.14
C THR A 54 4.63 -7.25 -28.43
N VAL A 55 3.72 -6.29 -28.50
CA VAL A 55 4.05 -4.87 -28.64
C VAL A 55 3.89 -4.19 -27.29
N LYS A 56 4.88 -3.41 -26.87
CA LYS A 56 4.72 -2.59 -25.66
C LYS A 56 3.66 -1.52 -25.92
N PRO A 57 2.68 -1.33 -25.01
CA PRO A 57 1.73 -0.24 -25.14
C PRO A 57 2.48 1.08 -25.11
N ASP A 58 2.31 1.88 -26.15
CA ASP A 58 2.90 3.21 -26.28
C ASP A 58 1.77 4.24 -26.43
N ILE A 59 1.87 5.32 -25.62
CA ILE A 59 0.96 6.47 -25.70
C ILE A 59 1.50 7.45 -26.75
N SER A 60 1.69 6.97 -27.97
CA SER A 60 2.22 7.76 -29.08
C SER A 60 1.24 7.85 -30.25
N GLY A 61 1.58 8.64 -31.23
CA GLY A 61 0.83 8.75 -32.48
C GLY A 61 -0.62 9.22 -32.30
N TYR A 62 -1.55 8.57 -32.99
CA TYR A 62 -2.97 8.95 -32.97
C TYR A 62 -3.62 8.88 -31.60
N PHE A 63 -3.18 7.94 -30.74
CA PHE A 63 -3.70 7.84 -29.38
C PHE A 63 -3.37 9.10 -28.55
N SER A 64 -2.16 9.62 -28.66
CA SER A 64 -1.79 10.88 -27.99
C SER A 64 -2.59 12.09 -28.51
N THR A 65 -2.96 12.08 -29.76
CA THR A 65 -3.81 13.13 -30.35
C THR A 65 -5.23 13.08 -29.79
N ILE A 66 -5.83 11.90 -29.71
CA ILE A 66 -7.15 11.71 -29.09
C ILE A 66 -7.12 12.12 -27.61
N MET A 67 -6.07 11.75 -26.87
CA MET A 67 -5.93 12.16 -25.48
C MET A 67 -5.83 13.68 -25.31
N LYS A 68 -5.11 14.38 -26.20
CA LYS A 68 -5.06 15.84 -26.20
C LYS A 68 -6.44 16.46 -26.42
N TRP A 69 -7.18 15.96 -27.39
CA TRP A 69 -8.56 16.42 -27.63
C TRP A 69 -9.45 16.16 -26.41
N ALA A 70 -9.37 14.98 -25.80
CA ALA A 70 -10.11 14.69 -24.56
C ALA A 70 -9.75 15.66 -23.43
N ASP A 71 -8.46 16.03 -23.30
CA ASP A 71 -7.99 16.97 -22.28
C ASP A 71 -8.55 18.40 -22.46
N GLU A 72 -8.91 18.80 -23.69
CA GLU A 72 -9.54 20.09 -23.96
C GLU A 72 -10.99 20.16 -23.44
N PHE A 73 -11.69 19.03 -23.36
CA PHE A 73 -13.11 18.95 -22.97
C PHE A 73 -13.32 18.51 -21.54
N ARG A 74 -12.43 17.68 -20.98
CA ARG A 74 -12.59 17.15 -19.61
C ARG A 74 -12.45 18.25 -18.56
N LYS A 75 -13.29 18.17 -17.52
CA LYS A 75 -13.22 19.07 -16.35
C LYS A 75 -12.52 18.42 -15.16
N LEU A 76 -12.59 17.09 -15.06
CA LEU A 76 -12.01 16.33 -13.97
C LEU A 76 -10.58 15.88 -14.30
N LYS A 77 -9.76 15.80 -13.25
CA LYS A 77 -8.42 15.23 -13.32
C LYS A 77 -8.47 13.74 -12.95
N ILE A 78 -7.50 12.98 -13.45
CA ILE A 78 -7.40 11.54 -13.20
C ILE A 78 -6.29 11.30 -12.19
N ARG A 79 -6.64 10.68 -11.05
CA ARG A 79 -5.71 10.20 -10.05
C ARG A 79 -5.64 8.67 -10.10
N THR A 80 -4.48 8.12 -9.84
CA THR A 80 -4.22 6.68 -9.85
C THR A 80 -4.11 6.11 -8.44
N ASN A 81 -4.16 4.78 -8.35
CA ASN A 81 -3.69 4.06 -7.16
C ASN A 81 -2.22 3.68 -7.40
N ALA A 82 -1.34 4.05 -6.49
CA ALA A 82 0.07 3.68 -6.52
C ALA A 82 0.63 3.66 -5.10
N GLU A 83 1.32 2.59 -4.75
CA GLU A 83 1.80 2.32 -3.39
C GLU A 83 3.32 2.34 -3.29
N THR A 84 4.03 2.12 -4.39
CA THR A 84 5.49 2.09 -4.45
C THR A 84 6.06 3.18 -5.36
N PRO A 85 7.32 3.58 -5.20
CA PRO A 85 7.98 4.49 -6.14
C PRO A 85 7.95 3.98 -7.58
N LYS A 86 8.08 2.66 -7.78
CA LYS A 86 8.04 2.02 -9.10
C LYS A 86 6.66 2.19 -9.75
N ASP A 87 5.58 1.87 -9.03
CA ASP A 87 4.21 2.01 -9.53
C ASP A 87 3.88 3.47 -9.81
N THR A 88 4.30 4.37 -8.92
CA THR A 88 4.15 5.82 -9.06
C THR A 88 4.81 6.33 -10.35
N LYS A 89 6.02 5.86 -10.66
CA LYS A 89 6.73 6.23 -11.90
C LYS A 89 6.00 5.74 -13.14
N ILE A 90 5.50 4.51 -13.11
CA ILE A 90 4.69 3.94 -14.19
C ILE A 90 3.42 4.76 -14.40
N ALA A 91 2.68 5.01 -13.32
CA ALA A 91 1.45 5.80 -13.36
C ALA A 91 1.70 7.22 -13.89
N ARG A 92 2.78 7.86 -13.46
CA ARG A 92 3.16 9.19 -13.92
C ARG A 92 3.48 9.21 -15.42
N ASN A 93 4.15 8.19 -15.93
CA ASN A 93 4.44 8.04 -17.36
C ASN A 93 3.17 7.83 -18.19
N PHE A 94 2.14 7.20 -17.62
CA PHE A 94 0.81 7.07 -18.24
C PHE A 94 -0.07 8.32 -18.10
N GLY A 95 0.44 9.42 -17.57
CA GLY A 95 -0.26 10.69 -17.49
C GLY A 95 -1.10 10.91 -16.25
N ALA A 96 -0.88 10.14 -15.17
CA ALA A 96 -1.58 10.37 -13.90
C ALA A 96 -1.32 11.77 -13.36
N GLU A 97 -2.37 12.44 -12.91
CA GLU A 97 -2.36 13.82 -12.41
C GLU A 97 -2.44 13.89 -10.87
N GLY A 98 -2.18 12.79 -10.22
CA GLY A 98 -2.15 12.64 -8.77
C GLY A 98 -2.25 11.17 -8.35
N ILE A 99 -2.00 10.93 -7.07
CA ILE A 99 -2.32 9.65 -6.43
C ILE A 99 -3.63 9.85 -5.68
N GLY A 100 -4.66 9.06 -6.04
CA GLY A 100 -5.95 9.06 -5.39
C GLY A 100 -6.00 8.12 -4.19
N LEU A 101 -5.14 7.10 -4.19
CA LEU A 101 -4.98 6.18 -3.07
C LEU A 101 -3.58 5.57 -3.06
N CYS A 102 -2.83 5.86 -2.00
CA CYS A 102 -1.62 5.14 -1.61
C CYS A 102 -1.93 4.34 -0.34
N ARG A 103 -1.95 3.01 -0.46
CA ARG A 103 -2.19 2.09 0.66
C ARG A 103 -0.89 1.81 1.38
N THR A 104 -0.76 2.29 2.59
CA THR A 104 0.49 2.18 3.36
C THR A 104 0.82 0.75 3.78
N GLU A 105 -0.17 -0.13 3.86
CA GLU A 105 0.03 -1.55 4.15
C GLU A 105 0.91 -2.27 3.14
N HIS A 106 0.87 -1.88 1.87
CA HIS A 106 1.70 -2.50 0.84
C HIS A 106 3.19 -2.24 1.04
N MET A 107 3.54 -1.17 1.74
CA MET A 107 4.92 -0.86 2.10
C MET A 107 5.48 -1.80 3.18
N PHE A 108 4.61 -2.57 3.87
CA PHE A 108 4.98 -3.43 4.99
C PHE A 108 5.29 -4.87 4.58
N PHE A 109 4.91 -5.30 3.37
CA PHE A 109 5.10 -6.68 2.91
C PHE A 109 6.49 -6.98 2.33
N ASP A 110 7.41 -6.03 2.39
CA ASP A 110 8.80 -6.24 2.02
C ASP A 110 9.50 -7.14 3.05
N ASP A 111 10.34 -8.08 2.57
CA ASP A 111 11.01 -9.08 3.41
C ASP A 111 11.87 -8.45 4.52
N GLU A 112 12.48 -7.29 4.26
CA GLU A 112 13.29 -6.55 5.23
C GLU A 112 12.45 -5.90 6.34
N ARG A 113 11.15 -5.69 6.09
CA ARG A 113 10.25 -4.92 6.96
C ARG A 113 9.27 -5.79 7.73
N ILE A 114 8.86 -6.91 7.13
CA ILE A 114 7.78 -7.75 7.68
C ILE A 114 8.06 -8.24 9.10
N LEU A 115 9.33 -8.52 9.43
CA LEU A 115 9.70 -8.91 10.80
C LEU A 115 9.41 -7.79 11.79
N SER A 116 9.76 -6.54 11.47
CA SER A 116 9.49 -5.38 12.34
C SER A 116 7.99 -5.10 12.46
N VAL A 117 7.21 -5.33 11.40
CA VAL A 117 5.74 -5.25 11.44
C VAL A 117 5.17 -6.31 12.38
N ARG A 118 5.63 -7.55 12.28
CA ARG A 118 5.24 -8.64 13.19
C ARG A 118 5.63 -8.34 14.66
N GLN A 119 6.81 -7.76 14.88
CA GLN A 119 7.22 -7.28 16.20
C GLN A 119 6.27 -6.21 16.74
N MET A 120 5.93 -5.21 15.92
CA MET A 120 4.99 -4.16 16.28
C MET A 120 3.62 -4.73 16.72
N ILE A 121 3.08 -5.67 15.95
CA ILE A 121 1.76 -6.28 16.20
C ILE A 121 1.76 -7.15 17.44
N LEU A 122 2.80 -7.97 17.62
CA LEU A 122 2.89 -8.96 18.68
C LEU A 122 3.44 -8.39 19.98
N SER A 123 3.89 -7.14 20.01
CA SER A 123 4.35 -6.46 21.23
C SER A 123 3.21 -6.22 22.22
N ARG A 124 3.38 -6.60 23.48
CA ARG A 124 2.42 -6.33 24.57
C ARG A 124 2.56 -4.94 25.14
N HIS A 125 3.80 -4.49 25.24
CA HIS A 125 4.13 -3.21 25.86
C HIS A 125 4.33 -2.12 24.82
N LEU A 126 3.96 -0.90 25.19
CA LEU A 126 4.10 0.27 24.33
C LEU A 126 5.55 0.51 23.90
N ASP A 127 6.50 0.30 24.79
CA ASP A 127 7.91 0.57 24.53
C ASP A 127 8.49 -0.41 23.48
N ASP A 128 8.14 -1.70 23.56
CA ASP A 128 8.55 -2.70 22.58
C ASP A 128 7.94 -2.38 21.21
N ARG A 129 6.67 -1.93 21.18
CA ARG A 129 6.01 -1.51 19.95
C ARG A 129 6.68 -0.29 19.34
N LYS A 130 7.06 0.70 20.15
CA LYS A 130 7.80 1.88 19.69
C LYS A 130 9.15 1.51 19.08
N ILE A 131 9.89 0.57 19.68
CA ILE A 131 11.15 0.09 19.11
C ILE A 131 10.94 -0.51 17.71
N ALA A 132 9.88 -1.28 17.52
CA ALA A 132 9.55 -1.84 16.21
C ALA A 132 9.14 -0.75 15.20
N LEU A 133 8.34 0.22 15.65
CA LEU A 133 7.91 1.37 14.83
C LEU A 133 9.09 2.26 14.41
N ASP A 134 10.06 2.48 15.30
CA ASP A 134 11.26 3.26 14.99
C ASP A 134 12.16 2.58 13.93
N LYS A 135 12.12 1.24 13.84
CA LYS A 135 12.76 0.51 12.73
C LYS A 135 12.02 0.71 11.40
N LEU A 136 10.69 0.80 11.42
CA LEU A 136 9.87 0.98 10.22
C LEU A 136 9.87 2.42 9.69
N LEU A 137 10.00 3.40 10.57
CA LEU A 137 9.95 4.82 10.23
C LEU A 137 10.88 5.22 9.08
N PRO A 138 12.19 4.90 9.06
CA PRO A 138 13.08 5.30 7.98
C PRO A 138 12.70 4.70 6.63
N HIS A 139 12.21 3.48 6.60
CA HIS A 139 11.76 2.82 5.37
C HIS A 139 10.55 3.55 4.78
N GLN A 140 9.48 3.73 5.55
CA GLN A 140 8.30 4.45 5.07
C GLN A 140 8.60 5.91 4.69
N LYS A 141 9.43 6.60 5.49
CA LYS A 141 9.88 7.95 5.15
C LYS A 141 10.54 8.00 3.77
N ASN A 142 11.42 7.06 3.48
CA ASN A 142 12.12 7.02 2.20
C ASN A 142 11.16 6.71 1.04
N ASP A 143 10.23 5.77 1.22
CA ASP A 143 9.19 5.47 0.22
C ASP A 143 8.35 6.72 -0.11
N PHE A 144 7.86 7.43 0.91
CA PHE A 144 7.10 8.66 0.70
C PHE A 144 7.94 9.74 0.03
N LYS A 145 9.20 9.88 0.42
CA LYS A 145 10.10 10.86 -0.19
C LYS A 145 10.27 10.63 -1.69
N GLU A 146 10.49 9.38 -2.10
CA GLU A 146 10.60 9.03 -3.52
C GLU A 146 9.27 9.19 -4.27
N ILE A 147 8.15 8.79 -3.67
CA ILE A 147 6.81 9.05 -4.24
C ILE A 147 6.59 10.55 -4.44
N PHE A 148 6.92 11.38 -3.45
CA PHE A 148 6.77 12.82 -3.53
C PHE A 148 7.67 13.43 -4.62
N LYS A 149 8.90 12.97 -4.78
CA LYS A 149 9.79 13.40 -5.88
C LYS A 149 9.20 13.13 -7.25
N ILE A 150 8.63 11.93 -7.44
CA ILE A 150 8.02 11.53 -8.72
C ILE A 150 6.77 12.37 -8.99
N MET A 151 5.96 12.60 -7.96
CA MET A 151 4.67 13.32 -8.05
C MET A 151 4.80 14.82 -7.83
N LYS A 152 5.99 15.40 -7.94
CA LYS A 152 6.23 16.83 -7.73
C LYS A 152 5.14 17.71 -8.37
N GLY A 153 4.56 18.61 -7.58
CA GLY A 153 3.49 19.53 -8.00
C GLY A 153 2.11 18.92 -8.08
N LEU A 154 1.95 17.62 -7.78
CA LEU A 154 0.68 16.91 -7.86
C LEU A 154 0.22 16.40 -6.48
N PRO A 155 -1.08 16.23 -6.27
CA PRO A 155 -1.61 15.73 -5.00
C PRO A 155 -1.30 14.24 -4.80
N VAL A 156 -1.05 13.87 -3.53
CA VAL A 156 -0.81 12.50 -3.11
C VAL A 156 -1.69 12.18 -1.91
N THR A 157 -2.72 11.37 -2.11
CA THR A 157 -3.59 10.89 -1.03
C THR A 157 -2.98 9.63 -0.43
N VAL A 158 -2.64 9.70 0.85
CA VAL A 158 -2.04 8.61 1.64
C VAL A 158 -3.05 8.10 2.64
N ARG A 159 -3.50 6.87 2.49
CA ARG A 159 -4.34 6.19 3.47
C ARG A 159 -3.47 5.62 4.59
N LEU A 160 -3.75 5.99 5.83
CA LEU A 160 -3.11 5.38 6.98
C LEU A 160 -3.50 3.90 7.09
N LEU A 161 -2.73 3.13 7.86
CA LEU A 161 -2.87 1.68 7.97
C LEU A 161 -4.33 1.27 8.21
N ASP A 162 -4.86 0.46 7.29
CA ASP A 162 -6.26 0.06 7.28
C ASP A 162 -6.48 -1.42 7.63
N PRO A 163 -5.78 -2.41 7.06
CA PRO A 163 -6.15 -3.80 7.25
C PRO A 163 -5.99 -4.26 8.70
N PRO A 164 -6.73 -5.28 9.10
CA PRO A 164 -6.58 -5.88 10.43
C PRO A 164 -5.18 -6.46 10.60
N LEU A 165 -4.66 -6.38 11.81
CA LEU A 165 -3.28 -6.76 12.10
C LEU A 165 -2.97 -8.22 11.81
N HIS A 166 -3.97 -9.11 11.86
CA HIS A 166 -3.78 -10.55 11.60
C HIS A 166 -3.32 -10.86 10.17
N GLU A 167 -3.54 -9.96 9.20
CA GLU A 167 -3.06 -10.16 7.82
C GLU A 167 -1.52 -10.23 7.72
N PHE A 168 -0.82 -9.58 8.64
CA PHE A 168 0.64 -9.54 8.71
C PHE A 168 1.24 -10.64 9.58
N LEU A 169 0.41 -11.38 10.32
CA LEU A 169 0.89 -12.38 11.28
C LEU A 169 1.65 -13.52 10.58
N PRO A 170 2.61 -14.14 11.28
CA PRO A 170 3.35 -15.26 10.75
C PRO A 170 2.41 -16.46 10.51
N LYS A 171 2.51 -17.06 9.33
CA LYS A 171 1.66 -18.19 8.90
C LYS A 171 2.36 -19.53 9.02
N THR A 172 3.70 -19.54 8.95
CA THR A 172 4.50 -20.76 9.02
C THR A 172 5.17 -20.91 10.39
N ASP A 173 5.47 -22.14 10.79
CA ASP A 173 6.22 -22.40 12.04
C ASP A 173 7.59 -21.72 12.01
N LYS A 174 8.27 -21.70 10.87
CA LYS A 174 9.54 -20.99 10.68
C LYS A 174 9.43 -19.49 10.97
N ASP A 175 8.39 -18.83 10.43
CA ASP A 175 8.14 -17.41 10.70
C ASP A 175 7.84 -17.16 12.18
N MET A 176 7.08 -18.06 12.83
CA MET A 176 6.76 -17.97 14.26
C MET A 176 8.02 -18.10 15.14
N GLU A 177 8.93 -19.00 14.77
CA GLU A 177 10.22 -19.14 15.44
C GLU A 177 11.12 -17.91 15.28
N GLU A 178 11.14 -17.32 14.09
CA GLU A 178 11.89 -16.09 13.82
C GLU A 178 11.40 -14.93 14.68
N VAL A 179 10.08 -14.72 14.71
CA VAL A 179 9.46 -13.68 15.52
C VAL A 179 9.69 -13.95 17.01
N ALA A 180 9.55 -15.19 17.46
CA ALA A 180 9.79 -15.59 18.85
C ALA A 180 11.21 -15.23 19.30
N ARG A 181 12.22 -15.58 18.48
CA ARG A 181 13.63 -15.20 18.74
C ARG A 181 13.81 -13.68 18.77
N SER A 182 13.18 -12.95 17.85
CA SER A 182 13.32 -11.50 17.75
C SER A 182 12.69 -10.73 18.91
N LEU A 183 11.67 -11.29 19.56
CA LEU A 183 10.98 -10.73 20.72
C LEU A 183 11.47 -11.34 22.06
N ASN A 184 12.39 -12.30 22.01
CA ASN A 184 12.83 -13.09 23.16
C ASN A 184 11.67 -13.76 23.90
N LEU A 185 10.71 -14.33 23.14
CA LEU A 185 9.53 -15.03 23.63
C LEU A 185 9.53 -16.50 23.23
N GLY A 186 8.72 -17.31 23.91
CA GLY A 186 8.51 -18.71 23.54
C GLY A 186 7.61 -18.84 22.29
N VAL A 187 7.91 -19.81 21.41
CA VAL A 187 7.10 -20.08 20.21
C VAL A 187 5.63 -20.37 20.56
N LYS A 188 5.38 -21.06 21.70
CA LYS A 188 4.01 -21.33 22.17
C LYS A 188 3.26 -20.04 22.51
N GLU A 189 3.96 -19.06 23.06
CA GLU A 189 3.37 -17.75 23.34
C GLU A 189 3.02 -16.99 22.07
N ILE A 190 3.89 -17.05 21.06
CA ILE A 190 3.60 -16.44 19.74
C ILE A 190 2.38 -17.11 19.11
N LYS A 191 2.30 -18.45 19.13
CA LYS A 191 1.12 -19.18 18.58
C LYS A 191 -0.18 -18.78 19.30
N SER A 192 -0.16 -18.65 20.61
CA SER A 192 -1.33 -18.20 21.39
C SER A 192 -1.76 -16.79 20.95
N ARG A 193 -0.82 -15.86 20.78
CA ARG A 193 -1.12 -14.49 20.38
C ARG A 193 -1.62 -14.37 18.94
N VAL A 194 -1.06 -15.17 18.04
CA VAL A 194 -1.55 -15.24 16.68
C VAL A 194 -3.01 -15.71 16.66
N ALA A 195 -3.34 -16.72 17.48
CA ALA A 195 -4.71 -17.21 17.61
C ALA A 195 -5.66 -16.16 18.25
N GLU A 196 -5.21 -15.42 19.25
CA GLU A 196 -5.98 -14.35 19.90
C GLU A 196 -6.29 -13.18 18.96
N LEU A 197 -5.37 -12.86 18.04
CA LEU A 197 -5.51 -11.76 17.09
C LEU A 197 -6.24 -12.16 15.81
N HIS A 198 -6.54 -13.44 15.62
CA HIS A 198 -7.26 -13.91 14.44
C HIS A 198 -8.73 -13.48 14.49
N GLU A 199 -9.14 -12.73 13.49
CA GLU A 199 -10.50 -12.22 13.38
C GLU A 199 -11.35 -13.08 12.46
N LEU A 200 -12.56 -13.42 12.89
CA LEU A 200 -13.53 -14.17 12.08
C LEU A 200 -14.09 -13.36 10.93
N ASN A 201 -14.26 -12.06 11.13
CA ASN A 201 -14.72 -11.13 10.12
C ASN A 201 -13.80 -9.90 10.04
N PRO A 202 -12.87 -9.87 9.07
CA PRO A 202 -11.93 -8.77 8.90
C PRO A 202 -12.59 -7.40 8.69
N MET A 203 -13.82 -7.36 8.16
CA MET A 203 -14.54 -6.10 7.91
C MET A 203 -14.99 -5.43 9.19
N LEU A 204 -15.33 -6.20 10.21
CA LEU A 204 -15.79 -5.73 11.52
C LEU A 204 -14.69 -5.68 12.58
N GLY A 205 -13.49 -6.10 12.23
CA GLY A 205 -12.40 -6.28 13.14
C GLY A 205 -11.72 -4.98 13.60
N HIS A 206 -10.64 -5.17 14.36
CA HIS A 206 -9.81 -4.09 14.90
C HIS A 206 -8.85 -3.57 13.84
N ARG A 207 -9.33 -2.63 13.03
CA ARG A 207 -8.63 -2.06 11.87
C ARG A 207 -8.95 -0.57 11.67
N GLY A 208 -8.25 0.08 10.75
CA GLY A 208 -8.53 1.45 10.35
C GLY A 208 -8.45 2.45 11.51
N CYS A 209 -9.39 3.39 11.59
CA CYS A 209 -9.43 4.39 12.66
C CYS A 209 -9.54 3.77 14.05
N ARG A 210 -10.23 2.62 14.20
CA ARG A 210 -10.34 1.91 15.49
C ARG A 210 -8.96 1.49 15.99
N LEU A 211 -8.11 0.97 15.10
CA LEU A 211 -6.72 0.65 15.40
C LEU A 211 -5.93 1.91 15.78
N GLY A 212 -6.09 2.99 15.01
CA GLY A 212 -5.42 4.26 15.28
C GLY A 212 -5.83 4.92 16.60
N ILE A 213 -7.06 4.66 17.07
CA ILE A 213 -7.53 5.12 18.40
C ILE A 213 -6.91 4.28 19.51
N SER A 214 -6.88 2.95 19.37
CA SER A 214 -6.37 2.03 20.40
C SER A 214 -4.84 2.03 20.46
N PHE A 215 -4.17 2.18 19.33
CA PHE A 215 -2.70 2.19 19.19
C PHE A 215 -2.24 3.42 18.41
N PRO A 216 -2.41 4.63 18.96
CA PRO A 216 -2.14 5.89 18.26
C PRO A 216 -0.70 6.03 17.77
N GLU A 217 0.26 5.37 18.43
CA GLU A 217 1.67 5.37 18.07
C GLU A 217 1.92 4.82 16.65
N ILE A 218 1.08 3.94 16.14
CA ILE A 218 1.18 3.42 14.76
C ILE A 218 0.90 4.54 13.78
N TYR A 219 -0.19 5.26 13.95
CA TYR A 219 -0.54 6.39 13.09
C TYR A 219 0.40 7.59 13.28
N GLU A 220 0.88 7.82 14.51
CA GLU A 220 1.91 8.83 14.78
C GLU A 220 3.19 8.55 13.99
N MET A 221 3.65 7.28 13.95
CA MET A 221 4.82 6.91 13.16
C MET A 221 4.61 7.15 11.67
N GLN A 222 3.46 6.77 11.11
CA GLN A 222 3.15 7.00 9.71
C GLN A 222 3.09 8.50 9.37
N CYS A 223 2.44 9.31 10.20
CA CYS A 223 2.40 10.76 10.05
C CYS A 223 3.81 11.37 10.14
N ARG A 224 4.66 10.89 11.07
CA ARG A 224 6.06 11.30 11.15
C ARG A 224 6.81 10.98 9.85
N ALA A 225 6.63 9.78 9.29
CA ALA A 225 7.24 9.38 8.04
C ALA A 225 6.82 10.29 6.88
N ILE A 226 5.53 10.54 6.72
CA ILE A 226 4.96 11.40 5.67
C ILE A 226 5.48 12.84 5.77
N PHE A 227 5.36 13.44 6.95
CA PHE A 227 5.71 14.85 7.13
C PHE A 227 7.23 15.08 7.13
N THR A 228 8.03 14.15 7.64
CA THR A 228 9.49 14.23 7.53
C THR A 228 9.93 14.13 6.07
N ALA A 229 9.36 13.21 5.29
CA ALA A 229 9.60 13.13 3.85
C ALA A 229 9.26 14.43 3.13
N LEU A 230 8.11 15.03 3.47
CA LEU A 230 7.69 16.32 2.91
C LEU A 230 8.66 17.46 3.27
N ILE A 231 9.11 17.53 4.52
CA ILE A 231 10.09 18.52 4.97
C ILE A 231 11.42 18.34 4.25
N GLU A 232 11.89 17.10 4.10
CA GLU A 232 13.11 16.82 3.33
C GLU A 232 12.98 17.24 1.87
N CYS A 233 11.86 16.95 1.22
CA CYS A 233 11.57 17.41 -0.14
C CYS A 233 11.60 18.93 -0.25
N LYS A 234 11.04 19.65 0.74
CA LYS A 234 11.10 21.12 0.78
C LYS A 234 12.52 21.65 0.93
N LYS A 235 13.34 21.02 1.79
CA LYS A 235 14.77 21.39 1.93
C LYS A 235 15.54 21.19 0.63
N GLU A 236 15.18 20.14 -0.13
CA GLU A 236 15.75 19.85 -1.46
C GLU A 236 15.15 20.75 -2.58
N LYS A 237 14.30 21.72 -2.25
CA LYS A 237 13.63 22.64 -3.20
C LYS A 237 12.79 21.93 -4.26
N ILE A 238 12.24 20.75 -3.92
CA ILE A 238 11.31 20.04 -4.79
C ILE A 238 9.99 20.82 -4.83
N GLN A 239 9.41 20.94 -6.02
CA GLN A 239 8.16 21.65 -6.25
C GLN A 239 7.07 21.19 -5.27
N SER A 240 6.27 22.14 -4.78
CA SER A 240 5.25 21.96 -3.75
C SER A 240 4.40 20.70 -3.96
N ILE A 241 4.43 19.83 -2.97
CA ILE A 241 3.57 18.67 -2.85
C ILE A 241 2.63 18.94 -1.68
N ILE A 242 1.36 18.60 -1.85
CA ILE A 242 0.37 18.69 -0.78
C ILE A 242 -0.12 17.27 -0.52
N PRO A 243 0.40 16.59 0.53
CA PRO A 243 -0.12 15.29 0.92
C PRO A 243 -1.53 15.44 1.51
N GLU A 244 -2.38 14.49 1.17
CA GLU A 244 -3.73 14.35 1.68
C GLU A 244 -3.76 13.11 2.57
N ILE A 245 -3.90 13.29 3.88
CA ILE A 245 -3.92 12.19 4.85
C ILE A 245 -5.36 11.67 4.94
N MET A 246 -5.54 10.41 4.58
CA MET A 246 -6.85 9.77 4.55
C MET A 246 -6.98 8.78 5.71
N ILE A 247 -7.98 8.99 6.56
CA ILE A 247 -8.31 8.13 7.69
C ILE A 247 -9.35 7.09 7.24
N PRO A 248 -9.06 5.79 7.28
CA PRO A 248 -10.00 4.75 6.86
C PRO A 248 -11.02 4.41 7.96
N LEU A 249 -12.17 3.86 7.58
CA LEU A 249 -13.20 3.28 8.44
C LEU A 249 -13.80 4.21 9.50
N VAL A 250 -13.81 5.50 9.25
CA VAL A 250 -14.47 6.47 10.13
C VAL A 250 -15.99 6.32 10.01
N SER A 251 -16.67 6.20 11.14
CA SER A 251 -18.14 6.11 11.22
C SER A 251 -18.77 7.28 11.97
N THR A 252 -18.00 8.02 12.77
CA THR A 252 -18.50 9.16 13.55
C THR A 252 -17.61 10.38 13.43
N GLU A 253 -18.17 11.56 13.72
CA GLU A 253 -17.42 12.81 13.76
C GLU A 253 -16.31 12.78 14.83
N ASP A 254 -16.61 12.17 15.98
CA ASP A 254 -15.66 12.07 17.08
C ASP A 254 -14.41 11.24 16.70
N GLU A 255 -14.59 10.12 16.01
CA GLU A 255 -13.47 9.31 15.51
C GLU A 255 -12.57 10.12 14.59
N LEU A 256 -13.16 10.85 13.63
CA LEU A 256 -12.41 11.73 12.74
C LEU A 256 -11.73 12.87 13.51
N GLY A 257 -12.43 13.44 14.48
CA GLY A 257 -11.91 14.50 15.35
C GLY A 257 -10.66 14.08 16.14
N ILE A 258 -10.68 12.87 16.71
CA ILE A 258 -9.55 12.28 17.44
C ILE A 258 -8.35 12.09 16.49
N MET A 259 -8.58 11.47 15.34
CA MET A 259 -7.53 11.20 14.36
C MET A 259 -6.96 12.49 13.77
N ARG A 260 -7.80 13.46 13.44
CA ARG A 260 -7.36 14.77 12.94
C ARG A 260 -6.49 15.51 13.96
N LYS A 261 -6.84 15.47 15.25
CA LYS A 261 -6.01 16.04 16.32
C LYS A 261 -4.65 15.35 16.39
N LEU A 262 -4.60 14.02 16.25
CA LEU A 262 -3.35 13.27 16.22
C LEU A 262 -2.45 13.73 15.06
N VAL A 263 -3.00 13.74 13.83
CA VAL A 263 -2.26 14.16 12.63
C VAL A 263 -1.71 15.57 12.79
N ASN A 264 -2.56 16.53 13.23
CA ASN A 264 -2.16 17.91 13.40
C ASN A 264 -1.09 18.07 14.48
N ARG A 265 -1.19 17.36 15.61
CA ARG A 265 -0.18 17.36 16.67
C ARG A 265 1.20 16.94 16.15
N VAL A 266 1.25 15.87 15.34
CA VAL A 266 2.51 15.40 14.73
C VAL A 266 3.07 16.44 13.76
N ALA A 267 2.22 17.01 12.89
CA ALA A 267 2.62 18.04 11.96
C ALA A 267 3.17 19.28 12.66
N ASP A 268 2.46 19.77 13.68
CA ASP A 268 2.87 20.97 14.44
C ASP A 268 4.20 20.76 15.16
N LYS A 269 4.41 19.57 15.74
CA LYS A 269 5.67 19.21 16.37
C LYS A 269 6.82 19.28 15.36
N LEU A 270 6.70 18.63 14.21
CA LEU A 270 7.75 18.62 13.19
C LEU A 270 7.98 19.99 12.55
N GLN A 271 6.92 20.79 12.35
CA GLN A 271 7.05 22.18 11.87
C GLN A 271 7.88 23.04 12.84
N LYS A 272 7.64 22.89 14.14
CA LYS A 272 8.41 23.60 15.19
C LYS A 272 9.86 23.12 15.22
N GLU A 273 10.10 21.83 15.22
CA GLU A 273 11.43 21.22 15.27
C GLU A 273 12.30 21.66 14.06
N HIS A 274 11.72 21.63 12.87
CA HIS A 274 12.44 21.93 11.64
C HIS A 274 12.34 23.41 11.21
N LYS A 275 11.50 24.22 11.85
CA LYS A 275 11.20 25.62 11.49
C LYS A 275 10.73 25.76 10.03
N ILE A 276 9.97 24.79 9.56
CA ILE A 276 9.44 24.72 8.18
C ILE A 276 7.93 24.53 8.24
N LYS A 277 7.18 25.46 7.66
CA LYS A 277 5.72 25.32 7.49
C LYS A 277 5.43 24.33 6.37
N ILE A 278 4.52 23.38 6.60
CA ILE A 278 4.02 22.42 5.62
C ILE A 278 2.53 22.60 5.37
N ASN A 279 2.10 22.31 4.16
CA ASN A 279 0.68 22.30 3.79
C ASN A 279 0.26 20.85 3.58
N TYR A 280 -0.90 20.47 4.12
CA TYR A 280 -1.49 19.14 3.99
C TYR A 280 -2.99 19.22 4.20
N PHE A 281 -3.72 18.19 3.79
CA PHE A 281 -5.13 18.00 4.12
C PHE A 281 -5.31 16.75 4.96
N VAL A 282 -6.38 16.75 5.77
CA VAL A 282 -6.83 15.57 6.52
C VAL A 282 -8.27 15.31 6.16
N GLY A 283 -8.55 14.11 5.72
CA GLY A 283 -9.87 13.67 5.32
C GLY A 283 -10.10 12.20 5.68
N THR A 284 -11.19 11.64 5.20
CA THR A 284 -11.58 10.26 5.47
C THR A 284 -12.08 9.56 4.21
N MET A 285 -12.18 8.24 4.25
CA MET A 285 -12.95 7.46 3.30
C MET A 285 -14.43 7.46 3.72
N ILE A 286 -15.32 7.69 2.77
CA ILE A 286 -16.77 7.49 2.95
C ILE A 286 -17.06 6.08 2.43
N GLU A 287 -17.07 5.11 3.33
CA GLU A 287 -17.11 3.69 2.97
C GLU A 287 -18.02 2.84 3.87
N LEU A 288 -18.52 3.41 4.96
CA LEU A 288 -19.48 2.77 5.84
C LEU A 288 -20.91 3.29 5.58
N PRO A 289 -21.95 2.45 5.79
CA PRO A 289 -23.35 2.85 5.52
C PRO A 289 -23.92 3.86 6.54
N ARG A 290 -23.13 4.56 7.30
CA ARG A 290 -23.57 5.54 8.31
C ARG A 290 -23.40 6.95 7.82
#